data_30cabc7c53de24486998609ac7fde60b
#
_entry.id   30cabc7c53de24486998609ac7fde60b
#
_cell.length_a   1.000
_cell.length_b   1.000
_cell.length_c   1.000
_cell.angle_alpha   90.00
_cell.angle_beta   90.00
_cell.angle_gamma   90.00
#
_symmetry.space_group_name_H-M   'P 1'
#
loop_
_entity.id
_entity.type
_entity.pdbx_description
1 polymer ?
#
loop_
_entity_poly.entity_id
_entity_poly.type
_entity_poly.pdbx_seq_one_letter_code
_entity_poly.pdbx_strand_id
1 'polypeptide(L)'
;MQMNSYRDPAIRITLLPRDTNSAGTIFGGVILSYIDMAGAIEAHRHTGMARFVTVAMREVIFHKPVFVGDLVSFYAETVRVGNTSITIRVIVETERVVSSKEQVRVTEAEVVYVAVDENRQKTKIKSK
;
A
#
# COMPACT_ATOMS: atom_id res chain seq x y z
N MET A 1 -15.67 -14.65 -8.72
CA MET A 1 -15.64 -14.25 -7.32
C MET A 1 -14.58 -13.19 -7.08
N GLN A 2 -14.93 -12.22 -6.31
CA GLN A 2 -14.03 -11.13 -5.97
C GLN A 2 -13.23 -11.50 -4.71
N MET A 3 -11.99 -11.90 -4.89
CA MET A 3 -11.16 -12.26 -3.75
C MET A 3 -11.11 -11.13 -2.72
N ASN A 4 -11.02 -9.90 -3.22
CA ASN A 4 -10.83 -8.74 -2.34
C ASN A 4 -12.10 -8.31 -1.63
N SER A 5 -13.27 -8.82 -2.02
CA SER A 5 -14.50 -8.47 -1.30
C SER A 5 -14.54 -9.06 0.10
N TYR A 6 -13.65 -10.02 0.40
CA TYR A 6 -13.56 -10.64 1.72
C TYR A 6 -12.34 -10.16 2.51
N ARG A 7 -11.58 -9.23 1.96
CA ARG A 7 -10.36 -8.73 2.59
C ARG A 7 -10.60 -7.31 3.07
N ASP A 8 -10.05 -6.99 4.23
CA ASP A 8 -10.05 -5.63 4.70
C ASP A 8 -8.85 -4.91 4.10
N PRO A 9 -9.07 -3.82 3.38
CA PRO A 9 -7.93 -3.03 2.93
C PRO A 9 -7.26 -2.36 4.14
N ALA A 10 -5.96 -2.13 4.04
CA ALA A 10 -5.26 -1.34 5.04
C ALA A 10 -5.71 0.12 4.97
N ILE A 11 -6.01 0.60 3.77
CA ILE A 11 -6.49 1.96 3.52
C ILE A 11 -7.55 1.90 2.44
N ARG A 12 -8.61 2.70 2.61
CA ARG A 12 -9.61 2.90 1.56
C ARG A 12 -9.95 4.38 1.54
N ILE A 13 -9.85 5.01 0.38
CA ILE A 13 -9.94 6.46 0.28
C ILE A 13 -10.38 6.88 -1.12
N THR A 14 -11.01 8.05 -1.22
CA THR A 14 -11.19 8.75 -2.49
C THR A 14 -10.17 9.89 -2.52
N LEU A 15 -9.62 10.15 -3.71
CA LEU A 15 -8.58 11.17 -3.86
C LEU A 15 -9.17 12.42 -4.49
N LEU A 16 -8.51 13.54 -4.23
CA LEU A 16 -9.05 14.87 -4.50
C LEU A 16 -8.43 15.44 -5.78
N PRO A 17 -9.07 16.47 -6.39
CA PRO A 17 -8.50 17.12 -7.57
C PRO A 17 -7.07 17.61 -7.37
N ARG A 18 -6.71 18.05 -6.16
CA ARG A 18 -5.34 18.49 -5.86
C ARG A 18 -4.30 17.38 -5.99
N ASP A 19 -4.75 16.13 -6.03
CA ASP A 19 -3.86 14.97 -6.15
C ASP A 19 -3.61 14.57 -7.60
N THR A 20 -4.10 15.35 -8.55
CA THR A 20 -3.96 15.01 -9.97
C THR A 20 -2.67 15.57 -10.57
N ASN A 21 -2.27 14.93 -11.66
CA ASN A 21 -1.18 15.41 -12.49
C ASN A 21 -1.73 16.27 -13.63
N SER A 22 -0.84 16.72 -14.52
CA SER A 22 -1.24 17.56 -15.64
C SER A 22 -2.13 16.84 -16.65
N ALA A 23 -2.14 15.50 -16.63
CA ALA A 23 -2.96 14.70 -17.55
C ALA A 23 -4.37 14.46 -16.99
N GLY A 24 -4.66 14.90 -15.77
CA GLY A 24 -5.99 14.76 -15.19
C GLY A 24 -6.22 13.46 -14.43
N THR A 25 -5.18 12.65 -14.26
CA THR A 25 -5.27 11.43 -13.45
C THR A 25 -4.54 11.65 -12.13
N ILE A 26 -4.75 10.75 -11.17
CA ILE A 26 -4.08 10.86 -9.88
C ILE A 26 -2.57 10.69 -10.07
N PHE A 27 -1.81 11.58 -9.47
CA PHE A 27 -0.36 11.57 -9.57
C PHE A 27 0.20 10.27 -8.97
N GLY A 28 1.11 9.61 -9.70
CA GLY A 28 1.68 8.32 -9.28
C GLY A 28 2.34 8.37 -7.92
N GLY A 29 2.99 9.49 -7.59
CA GLY A 29 3.62 9.64 -6.28
C GLY A 29 2.64 9.64 -5.13
N VAL A 30 1.41 10.11 -5.36
CA VAL A 30 0.35 10.05 -4.33
C VAL A 30 0.01 8.58 -4.07
N ILE A 31 -0.16 7.80 -5.13
CA ILE A 31 -0.44 6.36 -4.97
C ILE A 31 0.69 5.68 -4.22
N LEU A 32 1.94 6.00 -4.56
CA LEU A 32 3.10 5.40 -3.90
C LEU A 32 3.16 5.75 -2.41
N SER A 33 2.79 6.98 -2.04
CA SER A 33 2.81 7.35 -0.63
C SER A 33 1.77 6.57 0.17
N TYR A 34 0.59 6.32 -0.40
CA TYR A 34 -0.41 5.50 0.26
C TYR A 34 -0.01 4.02 0.29
N ILE A 35 0.69 3.55 -0.74
CA ILE A 35 1.25 2.19 -0.73
C ILE A 35 2.21 2.04 0.45
N ASP A 36 3.07 3.04 0.66
CA ASP A 36 4.03 3.01 1.77
C ASP A 36 3.30 2.99 3.12
N MET A 37 2.28 3.82 3.28
CA MET A 37 1.49 3.82 4.51
C MET A 37 0.76 2.50 4.72
N ALA A 38 0.18 1.94 3.67
CA ALA A 38 -0.56 0.67 3.78
C ALA A 38 0.37 -0.47 4.17
N GLY A 39 1.57 -0.49 3.59
CA GLY A 39 2.56 -1.51 3.94
C GLY A 39 3.00 -1.40 5.40
N ALA A 40 3.19 -0.18 5.88
CA ALA A 40 3.60 0.04 7.27
C ALA A 40 2.50 -0.40 8.25
N ILE A 41 1.23 -0.18 7.89
CA ILE A 41 0.11 -0.65 8.69
C ILE A 41 0.14 -2.16 8.81
N GLU A 42 0.38 -2.86 7.70
CA GLU A 42 0.46 -4.32 7.70
C GLU A 42 1.66 -4.81 8.51
N ALA A 43 2.82 -4.16 8.37
CA ALA A 43 4.01 -4.55 9.12
C ALA A 43 3.73 -4.47 10.63
N HIS A 44 3.08 -3.40 11.06
CA HIS A 44 2.69 -3.24 12.45
C HIS A 44 1.71 -4.34 12.89
N ARG A 45 0.69 -4.59 12.08
CA ARG A 45 -0.34 -5.57 12.43
C ARG A 45 0.22 -6.98 12.50
N HIS A 46 1.13 -7.31 11.60
CA HIS A 46 1.71 -8.65 11.52
C HIS A 46 2.66 -8.93 12.67
N THR A 47 3.43 -7.94 13.11
CA THR A 47 4.49 -8.12 14.10
C THR A 47 4.14 -7.60 15.49
N GLY A 48 3.23 -6.65 15.57
CA GLY A 48 2.96 -5.92 16.82
C GLY A 48 4.00 -4.85 17.13
N MET A 49 5.02 -4.70 16.28
CA MET A 49 6.07 -3.70 16.49
C MET A 49 5.68 -2.38 15.85
N ALA A 50 6.12 -1.27 16.45
CA ALA A 50 5.65 0.05 16.06
C ALA A 50 6.58 0.80 15.11
N ARG A 51 7.89 0.49 15.12
CA ARG A 51 8.86 1.32 14.42
C ARG A 51 9.47 0.57 13.25
N PHE A 52 9.09 1.00 12.05
CA PHE A 52 9.63 0.48 10.81
C PHE A 52 10.09 1.63 9.94
N VAL A 53 11.19 1.42 9.23
CA VAL A 53 11.72 2.38 8.27
C VAL A 53 11.62 1.74 6.90
N THR A 54 11.10 2.49 5.93
CA THR A 54 11.03 2.03 4.55
C THR A 54 12.43 2.09 3.95
N VAL A 55 12.91 0.96 3.46
CA VAL A 55 14.25 0.91 2.87
C VAL A 55 14.24 0.65 1.38
N ALA A 56 13.16 0.09 0.85
CA ALA A 56 13.06 -0.15 -0.60
C ALA A 56 11.61 -0.28 -1.01
N MET A 57 11.33 0.17 -2.22
CA MET A 57 10.07 -0.09 -2.88
C MET A 57 10.44 -0.60 -4.26
N ARG A 58 9.97 -1.78 -4.61
CA ARG A 58 10.42 -2.42 -5.84
C ARG A 58 9.25 -3.10 -6.55
N GLU A 59 9.48 -3.46 -7.82
CA GLU A 59 8.47 -4.12 -8.64
C GLU A 59 7.19 -3.32 -8.70
N VAL A 60 7.34 -1.98 -8.78
CA VAL A 60 6.20 -1.08 -8.88
C VAL A 60 5.68 -1.13 -10.31
N ILE A 61 4.41 -1.46 -10.45
CA ILE A 61 3.77 -1.52 -11.76
C ILE A 61 2.48 -0.70 -11.71
N PHE A 62 2.37 0.27 -12.58
CA PHE A 62 1.15 1.05 -12.77
C PHE A 62 0.41 0.47 -13.96
N HIS A 63 -0.61 -0.33 -13.71
CA HIS A 63 -1.36 -0.99 -14.77
C HIS A 63 -2.37 -0.07 -15.43
N LYS A 64 -3.04 0.76 -14.63
CA LYS A 64 -4.11 1.62 -15.10
C LYS A 64 -4.14 2.90 -14.28
N PRO A 65 -4.66 3.99 -14.85
CA PRO A 65 -4.76 5.25 -14.10
C PRO A 65 -5.85 5.20 -13.03
N VAL A 66 -5.69 6.07 -12.06
CA VAL A 66 -6.71 6.34 -11.04
C VAL A 66 -7.30 7.71 -11.33
N PHE A 67 -8.61 7.82 -11.22
CA PHE A 67 -9.31 9.07 -11.50
C PHE A 67 -9.91 9.67 -10.23
N VAL A 68 -10.13 10.98 -10.26
CA VAL A 68 -10.85 11.63 -9.18
C VAL A 68 -12.24 11.00 -9.08
N GLY A 69 -12.65 10.69 -7.86
CA GLY A 69 -13.93 10.04 -7.61
C GLY A 69 -13.87 8.53 -7.52
N ASP A 70 -12.77 7.93 -7.96
CA ASP A 70 -12.58 6.48 -7.75
C ASP A 70 -12.47 6.19 -6.26
N LEU A 71 -13.05 5.08 -5.84
CA LEU A 71 -12.84 4.55 -4.50
C LEU A 71 -11.61 3.65 -4.54
N VAL A 72 -10.55 4.04 -3.87
CA VAL A 72 -9.25 3.38 -3.96
C VAL A 72 -8.99 2.58 -2.71
N SER A 73 -8.69 1.30 -2.87
CA SER A 73 -8.40 0.39 -1.76
C SER A 73 -6.99 -0.16 -1.90
N PHE A 74 -6.28 -0.16 -0.79
CA PHE A 74 -4.88 -0.61 -0.72
C PHE A 74 -4.86 -1.86 0.16
N TYR A 75 -4.62 -3.00 -0.46
CA TYR A 75 -4.56 -4.30 0.22
C TYR A 75 -3.10 -4.65 0.44
N ALA A 76 -2.75 -4.94 1.67
CA ALA A 76 -1.37 -5.23 2.03
C ALA A 76 -1.28 -6.61 2.66
N GLU A 77 -0.25 -7.37 2.27
CA GLU A 77 -0.02 -8.69 2.85
C GLU A 77 1.47 -8.90 3.05
N THR A 78 1.81 -9.59 4.12
CA THR A 78 3.20 -9.93 4.40
C THR A 78 3.61 -11.10 3.51
N VAL A 79 4.70 -10.93 2.75
CA VAL A 79 5.20 -12.00 1.89
C VAL A 79 6.46 -12.64 2.44
N ARG A 80 7.21 -11.95 3.29
CA ARG A 80 8.40 -12.53 3.90
C ARG A 80 8.81 -11.73 5.13
N VAL A 81 9.26 -12.45 6.16
CA VAL A 81 9.82 -11.85 7.37
C VAL A 81 11.27 -12.33 7.49
N GLY A 82 12.20 -11.39 7.49
CA GLY A 82 13.62 -11.68 7.71
C GLY A 82 14.00 -11.42 9.15
N ASN A 83 15.28 -11.35 9.41
CA ASN A 83 15.79 -11.13 10.77
C ASN A 83 15.41 -9.73 11.29
N THR A 84 15.66 -8.69 10.49
CA THR A 84 15.34 -7.30 10.83
C THR A 84 14.42 -6.66 9.82
N SER A 85 14.07 -7.35 8.74
CA SER A 85 13.27 -6.79 7.65
C SER A 85 11.99 -7.56 7.46
N ILE A 86 11.01 -6.87 6.88
CA ILE A 86 9.74 -7.47 6.48
C ILE A 86 9.38 -6.93 5.11
N THR A 87 8.93 -7.82 4.23
CA THR A 87 8.52 -7.46 2.87
C THR A 87 7.00 -7.57 2.77
N ILE A 88 6.39 -6.51 2.34
CA ILE A 88 4.93 -6.40 2.20
C ILE A 88 4.60 -6.20 0.74
N ARG A 89 3.64 -6.98 0.23
CA ARG A 89 3.08 -6.74 -1.09
C ARG A 89 1.84 -5.90 -0.93
N VAL A 90 1.74 -4.82 -1.72
CA VAL A 90 0.56 -3.96 -1.71
C VAL A 90 -0.07 -3.98 -3.08
N ILE A 91 -1.36 -4.26 -3.12
CA ILE A 91 -2.16 -4.27 -4.34
C ILE A 91 -3.20 -3.17 -4.20
N VAL A 92 -3.28 -2.33 -5.23
CA VAL A 92 -4.19 -1.19 -5.24
C VAL A 92 -5.28 -1.45 -6.26
N GLU A 93 -6.53 -1.34 -5.82
CA GLU A 93 -7.68 -1.52 -6.67
C GLU A 93 -8.61 -0.32 -6.54
N THR A 94 -9.26 0.03 -7.64
CA THR A 94 -10.24 1.10 -7.63
C THR A 94 -11.60 0.56 -7.98
N GLU A 95 -12.62 1.20 -7.42
CA GLU A 95 -13.98 1.02 -7.87
C GLU A 95 -14.36 2.28 -8.62
N ARG A 96 -14.77 2.13 -9.89
CA ARG A 96 -15.16 3.24 -10.76
C ARG A 96 -16.59 3.65 -10.43
N VAL A 97 -16.77 4.39 -9.35
CA VAL A 97 -18.09 4.68 -8.81
C VAL A 97 -18.96 5.43 -9.81
N VAL A 98 -18.35 6.33 -10.59
CA VAL A 98 -19.10 7.21 -11.50
C VAL A 98 -19.57 6.48 -12.75
N SER A 99 -18.76 5.58 -13.30
CA SER A 99 -19.07 5.01 -14.60
C SER A 99 -19.76 3.65 -14.54
N SER A 100 -19.14 2.65 -13.93
CA SER A 100 -19.63 1.28 -14.05
C SER A 100 -19.56 0.49 -12.76
N LYS A 101 -19.04 1.07 -11.71
CA LYS A 101 -18.75 0.37 -10.45
C LYS A 101 -17.80 -0.81 -10.68
N GLU A 102 -17.03 -0.72 -11.73
CA GLU A 102 -16.05 -1.74 -12.09
C GLU A 102 -14.89 -1.70 -11.11
N GLN A 103 -14.41 -2.87 -10.68
CA GLN A 103 -13.23 -2.96 -9.85
C GLN A 103 -12.03 -3.25 -10.74
N VAL A 104 -10.99 -2.46 -10.60
CA VAL A 104 -9.82 -2.52 -11.46
C VAL A 104 -8.56 -2.51 -10.61
N ARG A 105 -7.67 -3.47 -10.85
CA ARG A 105 -6.34 -3.41 -10.26
C ARG A 105 -5.54 -2.37 -11.01
N VAL A 106 -5.08 -1.36 -10.28
CA VAL A 106 -4.41 -0.22 -10.92
C VAL A 106 -2.92 -0.19 -10.66
N THR A 107 -2.47 -0.67 -9.51
CA THR A 107 -1.04 -0.61 -9.15
C THR A 107 -0.71 -1.76 -8.22
N GLU A 108 0.55 -2.18 -8.25
CA GLU A 108 1.08 -3.12 -7.27
C GLU A 108 2.55 -2.81 -7.02
N ALA A 109 3.01 -3.16 -5.83
CA ALA A 109 4.39 -2.93 -5.44
C ALA A 109 4.77 -3.83 -4.27
N GLU A 110 6.08 -4.06 -4.10
CA GLU A 110 6.63 -4.64 -2.89
C GLU A 110 7.37 -3.56 -2.13
N VAL A 111 7.14 -3.51 -0.82
CA VAL A 111 7.82 -2.55 0.04
C VAL A 111 8.57 -3.31 1.11
N VAL A 112 9.83 -2.95 1.31
CA VAL A 112 10.67 -3.57 2.32
C VAL A 112 10.88 -2.60 3.46
N TYR A 113 10.58 -3.03 4.67
CA TYR A 113 10.75 -2.25 5.89
C TYR A 113 11.76 -2.92 6.79
N VAL A 114 12.50 -2.11 7.54
CA VAL A 114 13.42 -2.59 8.55
C VAL A 114 12.92 -2.14 9.92
N ALA A 115 12.85 -3.08 10.85
CA ALA A 115 12.45 -2.77 12.22
C ALA A 115 13.61 -2.03 12.91
N VAL A 116 13.28 -0.97 13.62
CA VAL A 116 14.26 -0.20 14.37
C VAL A 116 13.76 0.01 15.80
N ASP A 117 14.73 0.22 16.69
CA ASP A 117 14.43 0.52 18.08
C ASP A 117 14.22 2.03 18.26
N GLU A 118 14.02 2.47 19.49
CA GLU A 118 13.77 3.88 19.79
C GLU A 118 14.97 4.77 19.48
N ASN A 119 16.17 4.17 19.31
CA ASN A 119 17.38 4.90 18.92
C ASN A 119 17.64 4.80 17.42
N ARG A 120 16.66 4.30 16.65
CA ARG A 120 16.71 4.14 15.20
C ARG A 120 17.78 3.13 14.75
N GLN A 121 18.12 2.20 15.61
CA GLN A 121 19.04 1.13 15.27
C GLN A 121 18.24 -0.11 14.88
N LYS A 122 18.75 -0.87 13.91
CA LYS A 122 18.09 -2.10 13.49
C LYS A 122 17.84 -3.00 14.68
N THR A 123 16.66 -3.60 14.72
CA THR A 123 16.31 -4.51 15.77
C THR A 123 15.64 -5.74 15.18
N LYS A 124 15.79 -6.86 15.87
CA LYS A 124 15.23 -8.12 15.41
C LYS A 124 13.72 -8.08 15.47
N ILE A 125 13.08 -8.58 14.42
CA ILE A 125 11.63 -8.69 14.38
C ILE A 125 11.19 -9.82 15.29
N LYS A 126 10.26 -9.50 16.18
CA LYS A 126 9.69 -10.48 17.09
C LYS A 126 8.30 -10.84 16.60
N SER A 127 7.97 -12.12 16.67
CA SER A 127 6.62 -12.56 16.37
C SER A 127 5.67 -12.11 17.46
N LYS A 128 4.49 -11.75 17.02
CA LYS A 128 3.43 -11.35 17.89
C LYS A 128 2.86 -12.58 18.64
#